data_fb82c812da7ae3476aa0109fe81146fb
#
_entry.id   fb82c812da7ae3476aa0109fe81146fb
#
_cell.length_a   1.000
_cell.length_b   1.000
_cell.length_c   1.000
_cell.angle_alpha   90.00
_cell.angle_beta   90.00
_cell.angle_gamma   90.00
#
_symmetry.space_group_name_H-M   'P 1'
#
loop_
_entity.id
_entity.type
_entity.pdbx_description
1 polymer ?
#
loop_
_entity_poly.entity_id
_entity_poly.type
_entity_poly.pdbx_seq_one_letter_code
_entity_poly.pdbx_strand_id
1 'polypeptide(L)'
;MKKLFFTSTVLLTGLLLAGCAPVKHEATHTETGFQVEKHSTHFHTKKHNSVAPKIDLHKKYKGFALTTVPEEYRGTWYRADPYSKKATKLVITTHTFNGYVTYRKTDPNLKLDHNSEKQNKEYAGNAVMISTDSGALKERGFLDAVDMSYKLGQFKGQDCLFMSYGTNPKAVNGVAFKDKKAALKYRKYDFSKVNQ
;
A
#
# COMPACT_ATOMS: atom_id res chain seq x y z
N MET A 1 -55.63 1.55 21.38
CA MET A 1 -55.94 1.03 22.72
C MET A 1 -55.04 -0.17 22.98
N LYS A 2 -54.52 -0.26 24.20
CA LYS A 2 -53.69 -1.24 24.88
C LYS A 2 -52.19 -1.03 24.80
N LYS A 3 -51.72 -0.29 25.82
CA LYS A 3 -50.38 -0.23 26.35
C LYS A 3 -50.12 -1.58 27.11
N LEU A 4 -48.93 -2.15 26.92
CA LEU A 4 -48.41 -3.13 27.87
C LEU A 4 -47.07 -2.64 28.37
N PHE A 5 -47.06 -2.32 29.63
CA PHE A 5 -45.87 -2.10 30.47
C PHE A 5 -45.36 -3.48 30.92
N PHE A 6 -44.07 -3.74 30.86
CA PHE A 6 -43.44 -4.74 31.69
C PHE A 6 -42.32 -4.12 32.48
N THR A 7 -42.57 -4.06 33.73
CA THR A 7 -41.71 -3.72 34.85
C THR A 7 -40.91 -4.95 35.30
N SER A 8 -39.77 -4.61 35.90
CA SER A 8 -39.10 -5.38 36.97
C SER A 8 -38.16 -6.51 36.55
N THR A 9 -37.00 -6.72 37.10
CA THR A 9 -36.66 -6.80 38.52
C THR A 9 -35.13 -6.77 38.62
N VAL A 10 -34.66 -5.95 39.52
CA VAL A 10 -33.28 -5.94 40.05
C VAL A 10 -33.10 -7.11 40.99
N LEU A 11 -32.02 -7.86 40.84
CA LEU A 11 -31.55 -8.74 41.89
C LEU A 11 -30.09 -8.43 42.20
N LEU A 12 -29.92 -7.90 43.36
CA LEU A 12 -28.67 -7.60 44.08
C LEU A 12 -28.36 -8.77 45.01
N THR A 13 -27.22 -9.42 44.85
CA THR A 13 -26.56 -10.22 45.90
C THR A 13 -25.08 -10.15 45.60
N GLY A 14 -24.20 -9.65 46.41
CA GLY A 14 -23.99 -9.87 47.81
C GLY A 14 -22.57 -10.43 47.98
N LEU A 15 -21.71 -9.63 48.57
CA LEU A 15 -20.33 -9.80 49.07
C LEU A 15 -19.90 -11.23 49.40
N LEU A 16 -18.60 -11.51 49.17
CA LEU A 16 -17.70 -12.07 50.20
C LEU A 16 -16.24 -11.73 49.90
N LEU A 17 -15.66 -10.99 50.82
CA LEU A 17 -14.23 -10.74 50.98
C LEU A 17 -13.58 -11.98 51.65
N ALA A 18 -12.47 -12.46 51.08
CA ALA A 18 -11.50 -13.23 51.84
C ALA A 18 -10.10 -12.90 51.28
N GLY A 19 -9.32 -12.21 52.10
CA GLY A 19 -7.92 -11.96 51.85
C GLY A 19 -7.07 -13.19 52.13
N CYS A 20 -5.90 -13.28 51.47
CA CYS A 20 -4.75 -13.99 51.99
C CYS A 20 -3.46 -13.52 51.27
N ALA A 21 -2.43 -13.46 52.03
CA ALA A 21 -1.09 -12.93 51.93
C ALA A 21 -0.22 -13.32 50.72
N PRO A 22 0.96 -12.64 50.53
CA PRO A 22 1.79 -12.83 49.38
C PRO A 22 2.74 -14.02 49.53
N VAL A 23 2.68 -14.96 48.56
CA VAL A 23 3.72 -15.98 48.39
C VAL A 23 4.64 -15.52 47.30
N LYS A 24 5.90 -15.27 47.65
CA LYS A 24 7.01 -15.14 46.71
C LYS A 24 7.23 -16.51 46.06
N HIS A 25 6.99 -16.59 44.77
CA HIS A 25 7.52 -17.64 43.91
C HIS A 25 8.41 -17.00 42.85
N GLU A 26 9.64 -17.34 42.97
CA GLU A 26 10.67 -17.17 41.96
C GLU A 26 10.26 -18.05 40.76
N ALA A 27 9.87 -17.42 39.68
CA ALA A 27 9.50 -18.10 38.45
C ALA A 27 10.54 -17.78 37.38
N THR A 28 11.23 -18.80 36.97
CA THR A 28 12.07 -18.93 35.80
C THR A 28 11.29 -18.46 34.58
N HIS A 29 11.71 -17.37 33.98
CA HIS A 29 11.15 -16.86 32.73
C HIS A 29 11.55 -17.76 31.57
N THR A 30 10.59 -18.48 31.03
CA THR A 30 10.64 -18.94 29.64
C THR A 30 9.68 -18.03 28.86
N GLU A 31 10.20 -16.91 28.37
CA GLU A 31 9.45 -16.03 27.46
C GLU A 31 9.42 -16.66 26.08
N THR A 32 8.32 -17.32 25.73
CA THR A 32 7.90 -17.47 24.35
C THR A 32 7.14 -16.20 23.98
N GLY A 33 7.89 -15.14 23.72
CA GLY A 33 7.35 -13.89 23.21
C GLY A 33 6.88 -14.08 21.77
N PHE A 34 5.55 -14.13 21.58
CA PHE A 34 4.94 -13.91 20.29
C PHE A 34 5.22 -12.44 19.90
N GLN A 35 6.28 -12.22 19.15
CA GLN A 35 6.55 -10.92 18.55
C GLN A 35 5.53 -10.74 17.41
N VAL A 36 4.55 -9.89 17.64
CA VAL A 36 3.77 -9.30 16.58
C VAL A 36 4.74 -8.42 15.80
N GLU A 37 5.33 -8.97 14.73
CA GLU A 37 6.05 -8.17 13.76
C GLU A 37 5.08 -7.15 13.17
N LYS A 38 5.23 -5.91 13.60
CA LYS A 38 4.70 -4.77 12.87
C LYS A 38 5.36 -4.79 11.51
N HIS A 39 4.69 -5.34 10.51
CA HIS A 39 5.02 -5.09 9.12
C HIS A 39 4.83 -3.60 8.85
N SER A 40 5.82 -2.85 9.27
CA SER A 40 6.06 -1.52 8.75
C SER A 40 6.44 -1.71 7.29
N THR A 41 5.51 -1.47 6.39
CA THR A 41 5.81 -1.29 4.97
C THR A 41 6.69 -0.06 4.85
N HIS A 42 8.00 -0.27 5.07
CA HIS A 42 9.00 0.73 4.78
C HIS A 42 9.00 0.95 3.26
N PHE A 43 8.28 1.97 2.81
CA PHE A 43 8.77 2.72 1.68
C PHE A 43 10.17 3.18 2.06
N HIS A 44 11.18 2.52 1.52
CA HIS A 44 12.57 2.88 1.74
C HIS A 44 12.83 4.31 1.24
N THR A 45 12.55 5.28 2.07
CA THR A 45 13.17 6.60 1.97
C THR A 45 14.59 6.51 2.52
N LYS A 46 15.45 5.74 1.86
CA LYS A 46 16.89 5.97 2.01
C LYS A 46 17.15 7.38 1.49
N LYS A 47 17.54 8.29 2.38
CA LYS A 47 18.26 9.51 2.01
C LYS A 47 19.58 9.08 1.37
N HIS A 48 19.53 8.72 0.10
CA HIS A 48 20.70 8.74 -0.74
C HIS A 48 20.74 10.10 -1.42
N ASN A 49 21.88 10.79 -1.31
CA ASN A 49 22.33 11.75 -2.31
C ASN A 49 22.51 10.95 -3.62
N SER A 50 21.44 10.52 -4.22
CA SER A 50 21.45 9.74 -5.44
C SER A 50 21.22 10.70 -6.59
N VAL A 51 22.24 10.85 -7.40
CA VAL A 51 22.06 11.12 -8.83
C VAL A 51 20.87 10.27 -9.26
N ALA A 52 19.82 10.93 -9.80
CA ALA A 52 18.64 10.21 -10.26
C ALA A 52 19.09 9.04 -11.16
N PRO A 53 18.61 7.81 -10.93
CA PRO A 53 19.08 6.67 -11.68
C PRO A 53 18.90 6.92 -13.17
N LYS A 54 19.97 6.68 -13.96
CA LYS A 54 19.94 6.87 -15.40
C LYS A 54 18.85 5.95 -15.98
N ILE A 55 17.84 6.53 -16.61
CA ILE A 55 16.79 5.80 -17.29
C ILE A 55 17.38 5.17 -18.55
N ASP A 56 17.36 3.85 -18.64
CA ASP A 56 17.81 3.10 -19.81
C ASP A 56 16.62 2.34 -20.42
N LEU A 57 16.07 2.89 -21.50
CA LEU A 57 14.96 2.29 -22.24
C LEU A 57 15.38 1.11 -23.13
N HIS A 58 16.68 0.89 -23.30
CA HIS A 58 17.21 -0.21 -24.13
C HIS A 58 17.53 -1.47 -23.33
N LYS A 59 17.49 -1.39 -22.00
CA LYS A 59 17.74 -2.56 -21.14
C LYS A 59 16.70 -3.63 -21.41
N LYS A 60 17.17 -4.86 -21.67
CA LYS A 60 16.31 -6.01 -21.91
C LYS A 60 16.27 -6.92 -20.70
N TYR A 61 15.08 -7.42 -20.39
CA TYR A 61 14.87 -8.42 -19.37
C TYR A 61 14.20 -9.65 -19.99
N LYS A 62 14.72 -10.83 -19.69
CA LYS A 62 14.17 -12.08 -20.23
C LYS A 62 12.72 -12.26 -19.79
N GLY A 63 11.84 -12.52 -20.76
CA GLY A 63 10.40 -12.70 -20.51
C GLY A 63 9.61 -11.41 -20.32
N PHE A 64 10.25 -10.25 -20.57
CA PHE A 64 9.60 -8.94 -20.52
C PHE A 64 9.87 -8.12 -21.76
N ALA A 65 8.95 -7.26 -22.12
CA ALA A 65 9.12 -6.26 -23.17
C ALA A 65 8.81 -4.86 -22.62
N LEU A 66 9.56 -3.86 -23.11
CA LEU A 66 9.27 -2.45 -22.87
C LEU A 66 7.80 -2.18 -23.21
N THR A 67 7.11 -1.42 -22.38
CA THR A 67 5.70 -1.11 -22.62
C THR A 67 5.40 0.37 -22.32
N THR A 68 4.31 0.86 -22.88
CA THR A 68 3.83 2.22 -22.64
C THR A 68 2.80 2.24 -21.53
N VAL A 69 2.87 3.24 -20.68
CA VAL A 69 1.80 3.54 -19.73
C VAL A 69 0.63 4.15 -20.51
N PRO A 70 -0.63 3.77 -20.26
CA PRO A 70 -1.79 4.40 -20.89
C PRO A 70 -1.81 5.91 -20.66
N GLU A 71 -2.27 6.67 -21.66
CA GLU A 71 -2.12 8.13 -21.69
C GLU A 71 -2.84 8.82 -20.54
N GLU A 72 -4.00 8.34 -20.18
CA GLU A 72 -4.86 8.88 -19.13
C GLU A 72 -4.21 8.87 -17.74
N TYR A 73 -3.22 7.97 -17.51
CA TYR A 73 -2.48 7.90 -16.25
C TYR A 73 -1.28 8.85 -16.22
N ARG A 74 -0.81 9.32 -17.40
CA ARG A 74 0.44 10.09 -17.50
C ARG A 74 0.33 11.48 -16.86
N GLY A 75 1.47 11.99 -16.49
CA GLY A 75 1.63 13.32 -15.90
C GLY A 75 2.16 13.29 -14.48
N THR A 76 2.00 14.41 -13.80
CA THR A 76 2.43 14.54 -12.40
C THR A 76 1.20 14.47 -11.49
N TRP A 77 1.31 13.58 -10.52
CA TRP A 77 0.34 13.42 -9.44
C TRP A 77 1.00 13.74 -8.11
N TYR A 78 0.23 14.10 -7.11
CA TYR A 78 0.71 14.47 -5.79
C TYR A 78 0.00 13.66 -4.72
N ARG A 79 0.78 13.06 -3.84
CA ARG A 79 0.31 12.36 -2.65
C ARG A 79 0.88 13.05 -1.41
N ALA A 80 0.09 13.17 -0.35
CA ALA A 80 0.58 13.64 0.92
C ALA A 80 0.29 12.61 2.02
N ASP A 81 1.30 12.35 2.83
CA ASP A 81 1.18 11.56 4.04
C ASP A 81 0.43 12.37 5.11
N PRO A 82 -0.42 11.76 5.97
CA PRO A 82 -1.19 12.44 7.01
C PRO A 82 -0.36 13.35 7.93
N TYR A 83 0.88 12.97 8.17
CA TYR A 83 1.80 13.69 9.07
C TYR A 83 2.79 14.59 8.33
N SER A 84 2.84 14.53 7.00
CA SER A 84 3.75 15.34 6.20
C SER A 84 3.16 16.71 5.89
N LYS A 85 4.01 17.75 5.98
CA LYS A 85 3.69 19.09 5.47
C LYS A 85 3.99 19.25 3.98
N LYS A 86 4.59 18.23 3.36
CA LYS A 86 5.00 18.24 1.95
C LYS A 86 4.28 17.12 1.19
N ALA A 87 3.86 17.41 -0.02
CA ALA A 87 3.35 16.41 -0.93
C ALA A 87 4.51 15.80 -1.73
N THR A 88 4.48 14.49 -1.87
CA THR A 88 5.40 13.73 -2.73
C THR A 88 4.85 13.69 -4.14
N LYS A 89 5.73 13.81 -5.13
CA LYS A 89 5.39 13.67 -6.54
C LYS A 89 5.41 12.20 -6.93
N LEU A 90 4.42 11.80 -7.73
CA LEU A 90 4.39 10.59 -8.51
C LEU A 90 4.38 11.03 -9.98
N VAL A 91 5.46 10.77 -10.70
CA VAL A 91 5.62 11.18 -12.11
C VAL A 91 5.47 9.96 -13.00
N ILE A 92 4.51 10.00 -13.91
CA ILE A 92 4.22 8.93 -14.85
C ILE A 92 4.40 9.47 -16.26
N THR A 93 5.30 8.86 -17.03
CA THR A 93 5.56 9.21 -18.43
C THR A 93 5.12 8.09 -19.37
N THR A 94 5.42 8.21 -20.63
CA THR A 94 5.12 7.16 -21.62
C THR A 94 5.76 5.81 -21.25
N HIS A 95 6.99 5.83 -20.74
CA HIS A 95 7.77 4.61 -20.48
C HIS A 95 8.32 4.52 -19.06
N THR A 96 7.92 5.42 -18.18
CA THR A 96 8.36 5.36 -16.79
C THR A 96 7.23 5.59 -15.81
N PHE A 97 7.31 4.88 -14.69
CA PHE A 97 6.47 5.06 -13.53
C PHE A 97 7.37 5.45 -12.35
N ASN A 98 7.25 6.68 -11.91
CA ASN A 98 8.06 7.26 -10.82
C ASN A 98 9.59 7.05 -10.98
N GLY A 99 10.07 7.16 -12.23
CA GLY A 99 11.49 6.97 -12.57
C GLY A 99 11.91 5.54 -12.87
N TYR A 100 11.02 4.57 -12.71
CA TYR A 100 11.26 3.18 -13.10
C TYR A 100 10.74 2.93 -14.51
N VAL A 101 11.55 2.26 -15.35
CA VAL A 101 11.14 1.89 -16.72
C VAL A 101 10.05 0.84 -16.68
N THR A 102 9.02 1.01 -17.51
CA THR A 102 7.84 0.14 -17.50
C THR A 102 7.95 -0.99 -18.50
N TYR A 103 7.69 -2.20 -18.04
CA TYR A 103 7.68 -3.42 -18.83
C TYR A 103 6.35 -4.16 -18.69
N ARG A 104 6.04 -4.99 -19.68
CA ARG A 104 4.99 -5.99 -19.58
C ARG A 104 5.58 -7.40 -19.63
N LYS A 105 5.04 -8.31 -18.88
CA LYS A 105 5.41 -9.75 -18.98
C LYS A 105 4.96 -10.29 -20.33
N THR A 106 5.86 -10.94 -21.05
CA THR A 106 5.59 -11.53 -22.37
C THR A 106 5.65 -13.05 -22.37
N ASP A 107 6.38 -13.63 -21.43
CA ASP A 107 6.44 -15.08 -21.26
C ASP A 107 5.46 -15.50 -20.13
N PRO A 108 4.32 -16.14 -20.46
CA PRO A 108 3.36 -16.61 -19.47
C PRO A 108 3.93 -17.69 -18.56
N ASN A 109 4.89 -18.47 -19.06
CA ASN A 109 5.50 -19.59 -18.33
C ASN A 109 6.66 -19.17 -17.41
N LEU A 110 7.10 -17.90 -17.51
CA LEU A 110 8.15 -17.39 -16.65
C LEU A 110 7.68 -17.40 -15.19
N LYS A 111 8.32 -18.22 -14.36
CA LYS A 111 8.10 -18.26 -12.91
C LYS A 111 9.07 -17.26 -12.26
N LEU A 112 8.50 -16.30 -11.52
CA LEU A 112 9.26 -15.32 -10.77
C LEU A 112 9.35 -15.78 -9.32
N ASP A 113 10.57 -15.79 -8.80
CA ASP A 113 10.87 -16.22 -7.43
C ASP A 113 11.79 -15.19 -6.77
N HIS A 114 11.24 -14.45 -5.81
CA HIS A 114 11.97 -13.43 -5.05
C HIS A 114 13.07 -14.01 -4.16
N ASN A 115 13.05 -15.32 -3.86
CA ASN A 115 14.10 -15.99 -3.09
C ASN A 115 15.26 -16.45 -3.97
N SER A 116 15.12 -16.39 -5.30
CA SER A 116 16.17 -16.78 -6.22
C SER A 116 17.25 -15.71 -6.35
N GLU A 117 18.45 -15.95 -5.82
CA GLU A 117 19.60 -15.04 -5.98
C GLU A 117 19.92 -14.76 -7.46
N LYS A 118 19.76 -15.77 -8.33
CA LYS A 118 19.95 -15.62 -9.76
C LYS A 118 18.99 -14.60 -10.34
N GLN A 119 17.69 -14.73 -10.03
CA GLN A 119 16.67 -13.81 -10.53
C GLN A 119 16.80 -12.42 -9.90
N ASN A 120 17.19 -12.33 -8.65
CA ASN A 120 17.48 -11.06 -8.00
C ASN A 120 18.60 -10.28 -8.72
N LYS A 121 19.63 -10.97 -9.22
CA LYS A 121 20.70 -10.37 -10.04
C LYS A 121 20.21 -10.05 -11.47
N GLU A 122 19.47 -10.98 -12.10
CA GLU A 122 18.98 -10.85 -13.48
C GLU A 122 17.99 -9.69 -13.63
N TYR A 123 17.08 -9.56 -12.67
CA TYR A 123 16.01 -8.54 -12.70
C TYR A 123 16.33 -7.28 -11.88
N ALA A 124 17.54 -7.17 -11.36
CA ALA A 124 17.97 -5.95 -10.66
C ALA A 124 17.97 -4.73 -11.59
N GLY A 125 17.46 -3.62 -11.09
CA GLY A 125 17.49 -2.34 -11.80
C GLY A 125 16.26 -1.49 -11.55
N ASN A 126 16.21 -0.37 -12.27
CA ASN A 126 15.14 0.61 -12.16
C ASN A 126 14.00 0.28 -13.14
N ALA A 127 13.32 -0.83 -12.92
CA ALA A 127 12.25 -1.32 -13.77
C ALA A 127 11.07 -1.83 -12.95
N VAL A 128 9.88 -1.64 -13.48
CA VAL A 128 8.63 -2.16 -12.92
C VAL A 128 7.81 -2.84 -14.01
N MET A 129 7.05 -3.82 -13.62
CA MET A 129 6.05 -4.44 -14.47
C MET A 129 4.73 -3.69 -14.30
N ILE A 130 4.10 -3.39 -15.44
CA ILE A 130 2.75 -2.83 -15.45
C ILE A 130 1.79 -3.70 -16.25
N SER A 131 0.53 -3.66 -15.86
CA SER A 131 -0.61 -4.23 -16.57
C SER A 131 -1.85 -3.40 -16.32
N THR A 132 -2.89 -3.59 -17.12
CA THR A 132 -4.21 -3.00 -16.89
C THR A 132 -5.20 -4.12 -16.63
N ASP A 133 -6.02 -3.95 -15.61
CA ASP A 133 -7.08 -4.89 -15.28
C ASP A 133 -8.25 -4.15 -14.65
N SER A 134 -9.46 -4.43 -15.14
CA SER A 134 -10.73 -3.87 -14.62
C SER A 134 -10.72 -2.33 -14.51
N GLY A 135 -10.08 -1.65 -15.48
CA GLY A 135 -10.00 -0.19 -15.51
C GLY A 135 -9.01 0.40 -14.49
N ALA A 136 -8.10 -0.40 -13.98
CA ALA A 136 -7.02 0.05 -13.12
C ALA A 136 -5.65 -0.28 -13.72
N LEU A 137 -4.69 0.62 -13.55
CA LEU A 137 -3.29 0.36 -13.84
C LEU A 137 -2.67 -0.35 -12.64
N LYS A 138 -2.08 -1.52 -12.86
CA LYS A 138 -1.31 -2.26 -11.84
C LYS A 138 0.18 -2.06 -12.08
N GLU A 139 0.93 -1.90 -11.01
CA GLU A 139 2.37 -1.73 -11.03
C GLU A 139 3.01 -2.53 -9.91
N ARG A 140 4.14 -3.19 -10.21
CA ARG A 140 5.01 -3.84 -9.20
C ARG A 140 6.42 -4.04 -9.73
N GLY A 141 7.39 -4.18 -8.83
CA GLY A 141 8.71 -4.71 -9.18
C GLY A 141 8.60 -6.13 -9.72
N PHE A 142 9.55 -6.58 -10.54
CA PHE A 142 9.47 -7.90 -11.19
C PHE A 142 9.32 -9.05 -10.20
N LEU A 143 9.95 -8.96 -9.05
CA LEU A 143 9.96 -10.02 -8.03
C LEU A 143 9.05 -9.71 -6.83
N ASP A 144 8.33 -8.58 -6.86
CA ASP A 144 7.41 -8.24 -5.79
C ASP A 144 6.17 -9.16 -5.83
N ALA A 145 5.67 -9.51 -4.65
CA ALA A 145 4.52 -10.39 -4.52
C ALA A 145 3.18 -9.67 -4.69
N VAL A 146 3.16 -8.34 -4.50
CA VAL A 146 1.92 -7.55 -4.43
C VAL A 146 1.96 -6.40 -5.42
N ASP A 147 0.90 -6.30 -6.22
CA ASP A 147 0.69 -5.15 -7.11
C ASP A 147 0.21 -3.93 -6.30
N MET A 148 0.66 -2.75 -6.72
CA MET A 148 -0.04 -1.50 -6.45
C MET A 148 -1.02 -1.26 -7.59
N SER A 149 -2.26 -0.94 -7.27
CA SER A 149 -3.31 -0.65 -8.22
C SER A 149 -3.67 0.84 -8.18
N TYR A 150 -3.82 1.43 -9.35
CA TYR A 150 -4.14 2.84 -9.53
C TYR A 150 -5.39 2.96 -10.40
N LYS A 151 -6.47 3.51 -9.86
CA LYS A 151 -7.72 3.72 -10.59
C LYS A 151 -8.00 5.21 -10.73
N LEU A 152 -8.24 5.64 -11.95
CA LEU A 152 -8.64 7.02 -12.24
C LEU A 152 -10.03 7.32 -11.67
N GLY A 153 -10.18 8.52 -11.14
CA GLY A 153 -11.46 8.99 -10.66
C GLY A 153 -11.43 10.42 -10.15
N GLN A 154 -12.49 10.78 -9.46
CA GLN A 154 -12.62 12.11 -8.87
C GLN A 154 -12.95 11.99 -7.38
N PHE A 155 -12.32 12.84 -6.59
CA PHE A 155 -12.64 13.01 -5.19
C PHE A 155 -12.96 14.47 -4.90
N LYS A 156 -14.20 14.74 -4.53
CA LYS A 156 -14.71 16.11 -4.27
C LYS A 156 -14.39 17.09 -5.41
N GLY A 157 -14.63 16.65 -6.65
CA GLY A 157 -14.40 17.44 -7.87
C GLY A 157 -12.94 17.61 -8.26
N GLN A 158 -12.02 16.85 -7.67
CA GLN A 158 -10.59 16.86 -7.99
C GLN A 158 -10.20 15.56 -8.67
N ASP A 159 -9.55 15.64 -9.83
CA ASP A 159 -9.01 14.47 -10.52
C ASP A 159 -7.96 13.79 -9.66
N CYS A 160 -8.08 12.48 -9.53
CA CYS A 160 -7.20 11.70 -8.67
C CYS A 160 -6.97 10.28 -9.17
N LEU A 161 -5.93 9.66 -8.63
CA LEU A 161 -5.67 8.23 -8.68
C LEU A 161 -5.99 7.65 -7.30
N PHE A 162 -7.00 6.79 -7.23
CA PHE A 162 -7.22 5.94 -6.09
C PHE A 162 -6.19 4.83 -6.08
N MET A 163 -5.54 4.63 -4.95
CA MET A 163 -4.45 3.67 -4.78
C MET A 163 -4.89 2.55 -3.85
N SER A 164 -4.68 1.30 -4.28
CA SER A 164 -4.99 0.11 -3.50
C SER A 164 -3.90 -0.94 -3.65
N TYR A 165 -3.79 -1.84 -2.67
CA TYR A 165 -2.93 -3.01 -2.77
C TYR A 165 -3.67 -4.13 -3.49
N GLY A 166 -2.96 -4.95 -4.28
CA GLY A 166 -3.53 -6.05 -5.04
C GLY A 166 -4.20 -7.13 -4.19
N THR A 167 -3.83 -7.23 -2.91
CA THR A 167 -4.48 -8.13 -1.94
C THR A 167 -5.89 -7.69 -1.56
N ASN A 168 -6.20 -6.40 -1.68
CA ASN A 168 -7.54 -5.84 -1.49
C ASN A 168 -7.79 -4.67 -2.45
N PRO A 169 -8.06 -4.97 -3.74
CA PRO A 169 -8.19 -3.94 -4.78
C PRO A 169 -9.41 -3.03 -4.60
N LYS A 170 -10.38 -3.41 -3.76
CA LYS A 170 -11.55 -2.58 -3.46
C LYS A 170 -11.29 -1.55 -2.36
N ALA A 171 -10.27 -1.74 -1.54
CA ALA A 171 -9.94 -0.81 -0.47
C ALA A 171 -9.06 0.34 -0.98
N VAL A 172 -9.48 1.57 -0.75
CA VAL A 172 -8.64 2.74 -1.04
C VAL A 172 -7.65 2.94 0.10
N ASN A 173 -6.37 2.68 -0.17
CA ASN A 173 -5.27 2.85 0.79
C ASN A 173 -4.62 4.24 0.72
N GLY A 174 -4.92 4.99 -0.34
CA GLY A 174 -4.43 6.34 -0.52
C GLY A 174 -4.94 6.97 -1.81
N VAL A 175 -4.69 8.25 -1.94
CA VAL A 175 -5.10 9.01 -3.13
C VAL A 175 -3.98 9.94 -3.57
N ALA A 176 -3.70 9.96 -4.87
CA ALA A 176 -2.84 10.95 -5.49
C ALA A 176 -3.67 11.88 -6.37
N PHE A 177 -3.46 13.19 -6.26
CA PHE A 177 -4.23 14.22 -6.94
C PHE A 177 -3.40 14.89 -8.04
N LYS A 178 -4.05 15.39 -9.10
CA LYS A 178 -3.39 16.29 -10.08
C LYS A 178 -2.97 17.59 -9.41
N ASP A 179 -3.73 18.09 -8.46
CA ASP A 179 -3.42 19.31 -7.72
C ASP A 179 -2.68 19.02 -6.41
N LYS A 180 -1.52 19.64 -6.24
CA LYS A 180 -0.71 19.57 -5.02
C LYS A 180 -1.45 20.12 -3.78
N LYS A 181 -2.27 21.17 -3.94
CA LYS A 181 -3.03 21.76 -2.83
C LYS A 181 -4.12 20.79 -2.36
N ALA A 182 -4.77 20.09 -3.30
CA ALA A 182 -5.75 19.04 -2.97
C ALA A 182 -5.08 17.90 -2.18
N ALA A 183 -3.91 17.42 -2.59
CA ALA A 183 -3.18 16.39 -1.86
C ALA A 183 -2.89 16.81 -0.39
N LEU A 184 -2.46 18.05 -0.18
CA LEU A 184 -2.20 18.58 1.16
C LEU A 184 -3.48 18.79 1.97
N LYS A 185 -4.55 19.28 1.32
CA LYS A 185 -5.86 19.52 1.94
C LYS A 185 -6.47 18.23 2.49
N TYR A 186 -6.41 17.16 1.70
CA TYR A 186 -7.05 15.89 2.04
C TYR A 186 -6.11 14.86 2.66
N ARG A 187 -4.88 15.23 3.04
CA ARG A 187 -3.87 14.29 3.56
C ARG A 187 -4.27 13.49 4.80
N LYS A 188 -5.20 14.02 5.61
CA LYS A 188 -5.72 13.36 6.82
C LYS A 188 -7.08 12.71 6.61
N TYR A 189 -7.60 12.72 5.38
CA TYR A 189 -8.88 12.09 5.10
C TYR A 189 -8.75 10.56 5.11
N ASP A 190 -9.72 9.90 5.74
CA ASP A 190 -9.81 8.43 5.75
C ASP A 190 -10.43 7.95 4.44
N PHE A 191 -9.59 7.57 3.49
CA PHE A 191 -10.01 7.09 2.18
C PHE A 191 -10.56 5.66 2.20
N SER A 192 -10.41 4.91 3.28
CA SER A 192 -10.93 3.52 3.37
C SER A 192 -12.45 3.43 3.21
N LYS A 193 -13.15 4.54 3.42
CA LYS A 193 -14.62 4.66 3.27
C LYS A 193 -15.07 5.11 1.88
N VAL A 194 -14.14 5.32 0.96
CA VAL A 194 -14.46 5.71 -0.42
C VAL A 194 -14.73 4.45 -1.24
N ASN A 195 -15.93 4.35 -1.80
CA ASN A 195 -16.28 3.28 -2.75
C ASN A 195 -15.72 3.65 -4.14
N GLN A 196 -15.11 2.69 -4.83
CA GLN A 196 -14.58 2.83 -6.19
C GLN A 196 -15.48 2.14 -7.20
#